data_552a2372fdaa3cc9ba441d5f73f4351d
#
_entry.id   552a2372fdaa3cc9ba441d5f73f4351d
#
_cell.length_a   1.000
_cell.length_b   1.000
_cell.length_c   1.000
_cell.angle_alpha   90.00
_cell.angle_beta   90.00
_cell.angle_gamma   90.00
#
_symmetry.space_group_name_H-M   'P 1'
#
loop_
_entity.id
_entity.type
_entity.pdbx_description
1 polymer ?
#
loop_
_entity_poly.entity_id
_entity_poly.type
_entity_poly.pdbx_seq_one_letter_code
_entity_poly.pdbx_strand_id
1 'polypeptide(L)'
;GLGGPLFDGMEGRISSIVFGIPAVKGIEFGIGFGAARLRGSENNDPFVVENGTVRTTTNHCGGILGGITSGMPLTFRAAFKPTPSIAKEQQSVNLNTLTPEILRVRGRHDPCIVPRAVPCIEAAAAIAVYDALLGGI
;
A
#
# COMPACT_ATOMS: atom_id res chain seq x y z
N GLY A 1 17.37 7.78 4.85
CA GLY A 1 18.36 7.13 4.01
C GLY A 1 18.23 5.61 3.96
N LEU A 2 17.00 5.05 4.17
CA LEU A 2 16.75 3.62 4.06
C LEU A 2 16.28 3.27 2.64
N GLY A 3 16.64 2.06 2.19
CA GLY A 3 16.33 1.59 0.85
C GLY A 3 17.49 1.77 -0.11
N GLY A 4 17.30 1.35 -1.34
CA GLY A 4 18.26 1.43 -2.43
C GLY A 4 17.62 1.84 -3.73
N PRO A 5 18.39 2.04 -4.79
CA PRO A 5 17.84 2.38 -6.10
C PRO A 5 17.14 1.18 -6.74
N LEU A 6 16.21 1.46 -7.65
CA LEU A 6 15.51 0.46 -8.47
C LEU A 6 14.82 -0.62 -7.63
N PHE A 7 15.31 -1.86 -7.71
CA PHE A 7 14.64 -3.05 -7.14
C PHE A 7 14.66 -3.10 -5.61
N ASP A 8 15.60 -2.42 -4.96
CA ASP A 8 15.73 -2.36 -3.50
C ASP A 8 15.07 -1.13 -2.87
N GLY A 9 14.30 -0.38 -3.67
CA GLY A 9 13.57 0.79 -3.21
C GLY A 9 12.53 0.46 -2.14
N MET A 10 12.40 1.37 -1.16
CA MET A 10 11.47 1.19 -0.04
C MET A 10 10.01 1.02 -0.48
N GLU A 11 9.60 1.68 -1.55
CA GLU A 11 8.26 1.50 -2.14
C GLU A 11 8.05 0.04 -2.58
N GLY A 12 9.04 -0.54 -3.25
CA GLY A 12 9.04 -1.94 -3.67
C GLY A 12 9.00 -2.91 -2.49
N ARG A 13 9.85 -2.68 -1.48
CA ARG A 13 9.93 -3.51 -0.25
C ARG A 13 8.60 -3.49 0.51
N ILE A 14 8.05 -2.30 0.78
CA ILE A 14 6.76 -2.16 1.46
C ILE A 14 5.65 -2.81 0.64
N SER A 15 5.58 -2.53 -0.66
CA SER A 15 4.56 -3.07 -1.56
C SER A 15 4.58 -4.59 -1.61
N SER A 16 5.76 -5.20 -1.67
CA SER A 16 5.93 -6.66 -1.70
C SER A 16 5.29 -7.33 -0.49
N ILE A 17 5.50 -6.80 0.71
CA ILE A 17 4.93 -7.34 1.94
C ILE A 17 3.43 -7.06 2.00
N VAL A 18 3.01 -5.83 1.67
CA VAL A 18 1.60 -5.41 1.70
C VAL A 18 0.75 -6.24 0.73
N PHE A 19 1.23 -6.53 -0.48
CA PHE A 19 0.52 -7.40 -1.42
C PHE A 19 0.45 -8.87 -0.97
N GLY A 20 1.29 -9.29 -0.03
CA GLY A 20 1.16 -10.58 0.64
C GLY A 20 -0.07 -10.68 1.57
N ILE A 21 -0.67 -9.56 1.96
CA ILE A 21 -1.86 -9.53 2.80
C ILE A 21 -3.10 -9.85 1.95
N PRO A 22 -3.93 -10.83 2.34
CA PRO A 22 -5.14 -11.17 1.59
C PRO A 22 -6.07 -9.97 1.38
N ALA A 23 -6.70 -9.92 0.22
CA ALA A 23 -7.64 -8.89 -0.22
C ALA A 23 -7.04 -7.51 -0.58
N VAL A 24 -5.75 -7.29 -0.43
CA VAL A 24 -5.08 -6.10 -0.97
C VAL A 24 -5.17 -6.12 -2.49
N LYS A 25 -5.53 -4.97 -3.09
CA LYS A 25 -5.69 -4.78 -4.54
C LYS A 25 -4.94 -3.57 -5.08
N GLY A 26 -4.40 -2.75 -4.22
CA GLY A 26 -3.62 -1.59 -4.63
C GLY A 26 -2.87 -0.99 -3.47
N ILE A 27 -1.81 -0.27 -3.81
CA ILE A 27 -1.04 0.56 -2.90
C ILE A 27 -0.64 1.82 -3.65
N GLU A 28 -0.59 2.95 -2.96
CA GLU A 28 -0.05 4.19 -3.49
C GLU A 28 0.70 4.95 -2.38
N PHE A 29 1.77 5.63 -2.75
CA PHE A 29 2.62 6.39 -1.82
C PHE A 29 2.39 7.89 -1.97
N GLY A 30 2.42 8.62 -0.86
CA GLY A 30 2.15 10.06 -0.85
C GLY A 30 0.80 10.39 -1.46
N ILE A 31 0.80 11.29 -2.46
CA ILE A 31 -0.42 11.64 -3.20
C ILE A 31 -0.82 10.59 -4.26
N GLY A 32 0.04 9.60 -4.50
CA GLY A 32 -0.25 8.46 -5.35
C GLY A 32 -0.71 8.84 -6.74
N PHE A 33 -1.82 8.26 -7.22
CA PHE A 33 -2.40 8.59 -8.52
C PHE A 33 -2.77 10.07 -8.71
N GLY A 34 -2.86 10.85 -7.62
CA GLY A 34 -3.05 12.29 -7.69
C GLY A 34 -1.92 13.00 -8.42
N ALA A 35 -0.68 12.49 -8.34
CA ALA A 35 0.48 13.04 -9.03
C ALA A 35 0.29 13.14 -10.56
N ALA A 36 -0.44 12.20 -11.16
CA ALA A 36 -0.68 12.18 -12.60
C ALA A 36 -1.50 13.39 -13.12
N ARG A 37 -2.11 14.16 -12.23
CA ARG A 37 -2.89 15.37 -12.55
C ARG A 37 -2.10 16.65 -12.39
N LEU A 38 -0.88 16.57 -11.85
CA LEU A 38 -0.04 17.71 -11.52
C LEU A 38 1.09 17.89 -12.56
N ARG A 39 1.54 19.12 -12.69
CA ARG A 39 2.80 19.42 -13.37
C ARG A 39 3.97 19.08 -12.44
N GLY A 40 5.15 18.86 -12.99
CA GLY A 40 6.33 18.56 -12.19
C GLY A 40 6.62 19.63 -11.11
N SER A 41 6.46 20.91 -11.46
CA SER A 41 6.65 22.02 -10.53
C SER A 41 5.62 22.06 -9.38
N GLU A 42 4.45 21.46 -9.57
CA GLU A 42 3.39 21.37 -8.56
C GLU A 42 3.54 20.11 -7.70
N ASN A 43 4.10 19.04 -8.28
CA ASN A 43 4.29 17.77 -7.61
C ASN A 43 5.59 17.72 -6.80
N ASN A 44 6.61 18.45 -7.19
CA ASN A 44 7.89 18.44 -6.49
C ASN A 44 7.72 18.81 -5.01
N ASP A 45 8.52 18.14 -4.17
CA ASP A 45 8.64 18.44 -2.73
C ASP A 45 9.84 19.37 -2.53
N PRO A 46 9.67 20.70 -2.43
CA PRO A 46 10.78 21.65 -2.31
C PRO A 46 11.56 21.45 -1.01
N PHE A 47 12.88 21.37 -1.11
CA PHE A 47 13.75 21.22 0.06
C PHE A 47 13.95 22.55 0.79
N VAL A 48 13.93 22.46 2.12
CA VAL A 48 14.21 23.58 3.03
C VAL A 48 15.14 23.11 4.16
N VAL A 49 15.80 24.06 4.80
CA VAL A 49 16.58 23.80 6.02
C VAL A 49 15.81 24.36 7.21
N GLU A 50 15.40 23.49 8.12
CA GLU A 50 14.74 23.86 9.37
C GLU A 50 15.56 23.35 10.56
N ASN A 51 15.99 24.27 11.42
CA ASN A 51 16.79 23.95 12.61
C ASN A 51 18.02 23.07 12.30
N GLY A 52 18.71 23.35 11.18
CA GLY A 52 19.89 22.61 10.75
C GLY A 52 19.59 21.24 10.12
N THR A 53 18.32 20.88 9.93
CA THR A 53 17.90 19.62 9.31
C THR A 53 17.27 19.91 7.95
N VAL A 54 17.63 19.11 6.95
CA VAL A 54 17.03 19.17 5.62
C VAL A 54 15.64 18.48 5.67
N ARG A 55 14.63 19.17 5.21
CA ARG A 55 13.25 18.68 5.10
C ARG A 55 12.66 19.13 3.77
N THR A 56 11.44 18.68 3.47
CA THR A 56 10.64 19.20 2.37
C THR A 56 9.43 19.97 2.90
N THR A 57 8.96 20.98 2.15
CA THR A 57 7.79 21.78 2.53
C THR A 57 6.48 21.02 2.32
N THR A 58 6.48 20.05 1.41
CA THR A 58 5.38 19.14 1.11
C THR A 58 5.86 17.69 1.20
N ASN A 59 4.97 16.73 1.11
CA ASN A 59 5.31 15.31 1.15
C ASN A 59 4.51 14.52 0.11
N HIS A 60 4.51 15.03 -1.13
CA HIS A 60 3.79 14.41 -2.25
C HIS A 60 4.34 13.03 -2.60
N CYS A 61 5.65 12.84 -2.44
CA CYS A 61 6.31 11.55 -2.67
C CYS A 61 6.15 10.56 -1.51
N GLY A 62 5.50 10.94 -0.40
CA GLY A 62 5.26 10.03 0.71
C GLY A 62 6.49 9.64 1.51
N GLY A 63 7.53 10.50 1.53
CA GLY A 63 8.76 10.28 2.30
C GLY A 63 9.79 9.39 1.62
N ILE A 64 9.58 9.03 0.35
CA ILE A 64 10.50 8.20 -0.44
C ILE A 64 10.81 8.90 -1.76
N LEU A 65 12.08 9.10 -2.06
CA LEU A 65 12.58 9.69 -3.29
C LEU A 65 13.62 8.78 -3.91
N GLY A 66 13.40 8.35 -5.15
CA GLY A 66 14.31 7.44 -5.84
C GLY A 66 14.50 6.09 -5.13
N GLY A 67 13.51 5.62 -4.37
CA GLY A 67 13.57 4.40 -3.59
C GLY A 67 14.17 4.54 -2.19
N ILE A 68 14.63 5.74 -1.82
CA ILE A 68 15.33 6.00 -0.56
C ILE A 68 14.50 6.93 0.33
N THR A 69 14.41 6.61 1.62
CA THR A 69 13.66 7.45 2.56
C THR A 69 14.31 8.82 2.72
N SER A 70 13.49 9.87 2.67
CA SER A 70 13.94 11.27 2.72
C SER A 70 14.02 11.87 4.14
N GLY A 71 13.65 11.12 5.16
CA GLY A 71 13.48 11.63 6.54
C GLY A 71 12.14 12.30 6.80
N MET A 72 11.30 12.48 5.77
CA MET A 72 9.89 12.85 5.93
C MET A 72 9.06 11.65 6.37
N PRO A 73 7.83 11.85 6.93
CA PRO A 73 6.94 10.74 7.25
C PRO A 73 6.69 9.83 6.06
N LEU A 74 6.80 8.52 6.27
CA LEU A 74 6.39 7.54 5.27
C LEU A 74 4.86 7.48 5.25
N THR A 75 4.28 7.85 4.11
CA THR A 75 2.84 7.86 3.93
C THR A 75 2.44 7.03 2.71
N PHE A 76 1.52 6.10 2.91
CA PHE A 76 0.95 5.30 1.83
C PHE A 76 -0.48 4.88 2.16
N ARG A 77 -1.22 4.45 1.16
CA ARG A 77 -2.58 3.94 1.26
C ARG A 77 -2.68 2.59 0.58
N ALA A 78 -3.43 1.67 1.18
CA ALA A 78 -3.69 0.36 0.60
C ALA A 78 -5.19 0.18 0.33
N ALA A 79 -5.52 -0.33 -0.83
CA ALA A 79 -6.89 -0.63 -1.23
C ALA A 79 -7.21 -2.11 -0.97
N PHE A 80 -8.32 -2.36 -0.30
CA PHE A 80 -8.84 -3.71 -0.03
C PHE A 80 -10.09 -3.97 -0.85
N LYS A 81 -10.17 -5.15 -1.47
CA LYS A 81 -11.43 -5.58 -2.09
C LYS A 81 -12.49 -5.84 -1.03
N PRO A 82 -13.77 -5.61 -1.33
CA PRO A 82 -14.87 -6.02 -0.46
C PRO A 82 -14.86 -7.52 -0.22
N THR A 83 -15.44 -7.96 0.90
CA THR A 83 -15.62 -9.37 1.22
C THR A 83 -16.47 -10.05 0.15
N PRO A 84 -15.96 -11.07 -0.57
CA PRO A 84 -16.71 -11.75 -1.63
C PRO A 84 -17.74 -12.74 -1.09
N SER A 85 -17.53 -13.22 0.14
CA SER A 85 -18.43 -14.19 0.80
C SER A 85 -19.61 -13.44 1.39
N ILE A 86 -20.70 -13.36 0.65
CA ILE A 86 -21.93 -12.67 1.05
C ILE A 86 -23.13 -13.61 0.94
N ALA A 87 -24.17 -13.35 1.73
CA ALA A 87 -25.38 -14.17 1.74
C ALA A 87 -26.32 -13.91 0.53
N LYS A 88 -25.97 -12.95 -0.33
CA LYS A 88 -26.70 -12.64 -1.55
C LYS A 88 -26.40 -13.71 -2.62
N GLU A 89 -27.40 -14.07 -3.40
CA GLU A 89 -27.22 -14.95 -4.56
C GLU A 89 -26.28 -14.34 -5.59
N GLN A 90 -25.37 -15.16 -6.08
CA GLN A 90 -24.34 -14.79 -7.03
C GLN A 90 -24.27 -15.81 -8.16
N GLN A 91 -24.00 -15.35 -9.35
CA GLN A 91 -23.73 -16.22 -10.49
C GLN A 91 -22.40 -16.94 -10.28
N SER A 92 -22.41 -18.23 -10.48
CA SER A 92 -21.24 -19.11 -10.40
C SER A 92 -21.33 -20.22 -11.42
N VAL A 93 -20.42 -21.16 -11.38
CA VAL A 93 -20.41 -22.34 -12.24
C VAL A 93 -20.12 -23.61 -11.42
N ASN A 94 -20.72 -24.69 -11.82
CA ASN A 94 -20.36 -26.02 -11.33
C ASN A 94 -19.14 -26.50 -12.14
N LEU A 95 -18.02 -26.70 -11.47
CA LEU A 95 -16.76 -27.08 -12.14
C LEU A 95 -16.76 -28.51 -12.68
N ASN A 96 -17.61 -29.40 -12.16
CA ASN A 96 -17.70 -30.78 -12.64
C ASN A 96 -18.54 -30.89 -13.92
N THR A 97 -19.63 -30.12 -13.99
CA THR A 97 -20.56 -30.16 -15.12
C THR A 97 -20.35 -29.05 -16.13
N LEU A 98 -19.54 -28.05 -15.78
CA LEU A 98 -19.27 -26.83 -16.57
C LEU A 98 -20.57 -26.08 -16.93
N THR A 99 -21.53 -26.09 -16.00
CA THR A 99 -22.83 -25.41 -16.18
C THR A 99 -22.99 -24.23 -15.22
N PRO A 100 -23.74 -23.20 -15.61
CA PRO A 100 -24.09 -22.11 -14.70
C PRO A 100 -24.81 -22.60 -13.46
N GLU A 101 -24.47 -22.04 -12.30
CA GLU A 101 -25.07 -22.37 -11.01
C GLU A 101 -25.23 -21.10 -10.17
N ILE A 102 -26.26 -21.04 -9.33
CA ILE A 102 -26.45 -19.96 -8.36
C ILE A 102 -25.77 -20.35 -7.04
N LEU A 103 -24.82 -19.57 -6.64
CA LEU A 103 -24.11 -19.71 -5.35
C LEU A 103 -24.71 -18.75 -4.32
N ARG A 104 -25.02 -19.28 -3.14
CA ARG A 104 -25.36 -18.49 -1.96
C ARG A 104 -24.51 -18.95 -0.80
N VAL A 105 -23.56 -18.13 -0.37
CA VAL A 105 -22.68 -18.45 0.75
C VAL A 105 -23.45 -18.25 2.06
N ARG A 106 -23.55 -19.31 2.87
CA ARG A 106 -24.18 -19.27 4.19
C ARG A 106 -23.12 -19.09 5.27
N GLY A 107 -23.43 -18.34 6.30
CA GLY A 107 -22.53 -18.13 7.44
C GLY A 107 -22.48 -16.67 7.90
N ARG A 108 -21.70 -16.43 8.95
CA ARG A 108 -21.40 -15.08 9.43
C ARG A 108 -20.24 -14.50 8.64
N HIS A 109 -20.45 -13.34 8.06
CA HIS A 109 -19.43 -12.62 7.31
C HIS A 109 -19.26 -11.22 7.88
N ASP A 110 -18.01 -10.73 7.89
CA ASP A 110 -17.75 -9.36 8.26
C ASP A 110 -18.20 -8.42 7.12
N PRO A 111 -18.99 -7.39 7.42
CA PRO A 111 -19.43 -6.43 6.41
C PRO A 111 -18.28 -5.64 5.82
N CYS A 112 -17.21 -5.44 6.60
CA CYS A 112 -15.99 -4.76 6.18
C CYS A 112 -14.79 -5.36 6.91
N ILE A 113 -13.75 -5.75 6.18
CA ILE A 113 -12.52 -6.31 6.75
C ILE A 113 -11.46 -5.25 7.09
N VAL A 114 -11.63 -4.01 6.64
CA VAL A 114 -10.62 -2.95 6.78
C VAL A 114 -10.23 -2.70 8.24
N PRO A 115 -11.15 -2.65 9.23
CA PRO A 115 -10.75 -2.47 10.64
C PRO A 115 -9.79 -3.55 11.16
N ARG A 116 -9.89 -4.78 10.61
CA ARG A 116 -8.98 -5.88 10.96
C ARG A 116 -7.68 -5.85 10.14
N ALA A 117 -7.71 -5.22 8.99
CA ALA A 117 -6.55 -5.10 8.11
C ALA A 117 -5.55 -4.03 8.58
N VAL A 118 -6.00 -3.00 9.30
CA VAL A 118 -5.14 -1.92 9.80
C VAL A 118 -3.89 -2.44 10.51
N PRO A 119 -3.98 -3.26 11.57
CA PRO A 119 -2.79 -3.76 12.25
C PRO A 119 -1.89 -4.63 11.36
N CYS A 120 -2.46 -5.30 10.36
CA CYS A 120 -1.66 -6.07 9.40
C CYS A 120 -0.83 -5.16 8.48
N ILE A 121 -1.41 -4.03 8.04
CA ILE A 121 -0.70 -3.03 7.24
C ILE A 121 0.39 -2.34 8.07
N GLU A 122 0.10 -1.98 9.31
CA GLU A 122 1.09 -1.40 10.24
C GLU A 122 2.26 -2.36 10.45
N ALA A 123 1.97 -3.64 10.70
CA ALA A 123 3.00 -4.67 10.84
C ALA A 123 3.82 -4.86 9.55
N ALA A 124 3.19 -4.86 8.38
CA ALA A 124 3.86 -4.97 7.10
C ALA A 124 4.85 -3.80 6.86
N ALA A 125 4.40 -2.57 7.16
CA ALA A 125 5.26 -1.39 7.07
C ALA A 125 6.44 -1.47 8.06
N ALA A 126 6.17 -1.86 9.31
CA ALA A 126 7.20 -2.00 10.34
C ALA A 126 8.24 -3.06 9.96
N ILE A 127 7.82 -4.20 9.41
CA ILE A 127 8.72 -5.27 8.95
C ILE A 127 9.60 -4.76 7.81
N ALA A 128 9.04 -4.09 6.80
CA ALA A 128 9.82 -3.56 5.68
C ALA A 128 10.87 -2.54 6.11
N VAL A 129 10.49 -1.62 7.01
CA VAL A 129 11.40 -0.61 7.55
C VAL A 129 12.47 -1.24 8.43
N TYR A 130 12.09 -2.17 9.29
CA TYR A 130 13.04 -2.84 10.19
C TYR A 130 14.04 -3.72 9.42
N ASP A 131 13.58 -4.45 8.42
CA ASP A 131 14.44 -5.22 7.54
C ASP A 131 15.47 -4.33 6.81
N ALA A 132 15.03 -3.19 6.29
CA ALA A 132 15.93 -2.22 5.68
C ALA A 132 16.94 -1.62 6.67
N LEU A 133 16.54 -1.43 7.95
CA LEU A 133 17.45 -0.99 9.01
C LEU A 133 18.52 -2.04 9.34
N LEU A 134 18.18 -3.32 9.34
CA LEU A 134 19.09 -4.43 9.64
C LEU A 134 20.01 -4.75 8.47
N GLY A 135 19.52 -4.62 7.26
CA GLY A 135 20.25 -4.97 6.04
C GLY A 135 21.45 -4.08 5.76
N GLY A 136 21.61 -2.99 6.49
CA GLY A 136 22.71 -2.04 6.39
C GLY A 136 23.17 -1.82 4.95
N ILE A 137 22.83 -0.72 4.37
CA ILE A 137 23.38 -0.38 3.04
C ILE A 137 24.82 0.05 3.21
#